data_b014cfbea881178a9db39fb8cff840a7
#
_entry.id   b014cfbea881178a9db39fb8cff840a7
#
_cell.length_a   1.000
_cell.length_b   1.000
_cell.length_c   1.000
_cell.angle_alpha   90.00
_cell.angle_beta   90.00
_cell.angle_gamma   90.00
#
_symmetry.space_group_name_H-M   'P 1'
#
loop_
_entity.id
_entity.type
_entity.pdbx_description
1 polymer ?
#
loop_
_entity_poly.entity_id
_entity_poly.type
_entity_poly.pdbx_seq_one_letter_code
_entity_poly.pdbx_strand_id
1 'polypeptide(L)'
;ADLANLVNEAAILSVRRGKKTIAEPELKESIEKVILGPERKSKVISAKEKKIIAYHEGGHSLISAMLPNADPVQKVSIISRGQAGGYTLSAPTEDKRLHSKNYFLDELAVLMGGHVSEKMFTNDVTTGPSNDLERATRMARAMVTRYGMSNLGPRTFGKKEEMVFLGREISEEKDYSEHTAEAIDSEVSRLIREAEATAEKTLKEKKDILEKLVKELLEKETIEKEDFNKLVGIEIAQKNEEKIERKIKGEEKLK
;
A
#
# COMPACT_ATOMS: atom_id res chain seq x y z
N ALA A 1 -21.15 -9.86 -6.46
CA ALA A 1 -21.64 -8.46 -6.55
C ALA A 1 -20.57 -7.58 -7.21
N ASP A 2 -19.33 -7.59 -6.74
CA ASP A 2 -18.29 -6.65 -7.19
C ASP A 2 -17.87 -6.84 -8.64
N LEU A 3 -17.71 -8.09 -9.10
CA LEU A 3 -17.41 -8.39 -10.50
C LEU A 3 -18.52 -7.95 -11.46
N ALA A 4 -19.79 -8.11 -11.07
CA ALA A 4 -20.91 -7.64 -11.88
C ALA A 4 -20.92 -6.11 -11.97
N ASN A 5 -20.67 -5.42 -10.87
CA ASN A 5 -20.55 -3.97 -10.84
C ASN A 5 -19.37 -3.48 -11.70
N LEU A 6 -18.21 -4.13 -11.60
CA LEU A 6 -17.03 -3.85 -12.41
C LEU A 6 -17.35 -3.93 -13.93
N VAL A 7 -17.94 -5.04 -14.36
CA VAL A 7 -18.27 -5.25 -15.79
C VAL A 7 -19.31 -4.22 -16.26
N ASN A 8 -20.30 -3.90 -15.43
CA ASN A 8 -21.29 -2.88 -15.75
C ASN A 8 -20.66 -1.49 -15.91
N GLU A 9 -19.78 -1.09 -15.00
CA GLU A 9 -19.02 0.16 -15.08
C GLU A 9 -18.14 0.22 -16.32
N ALA A 10 -17.47 -0.90 -16.66
CA ALA A 10 -16.64 -0.99 -17.87
C ALA A 10 -17.47 -0.89 -19.16
N ALA A 11 -18.68 -1.48 -19.18
CA ALA A 11 -19.61 -1.35 -20.30
C ALA A 11 -20.06 0.10 -20.48
N ILE A 12 -20.47 0.77 -19.39
CA ILE A 12 -20.87 2.18 -19.42
C ILE A 12 -19.73 3.05 -19.94
N LEU A 13 -18.49 2.81 -19.46
CA LEU A 13 -17.30 3.56 -19.87
C LEU A 13 -17.00 3.35 -21.37
N SER A 14 -17.11 2.11 -21.86
CA SER A 14 -16.91 1.78 -23.27
C SER A 14 -17.90 2.52 -24.18
N VAL A 15 -19.18 2.53 -23.82
CA VAL A 15 -20.21 3.26 -24.57
C VAL A 15 -19.94 4.77 -24.56
N ARG A 16 -19.57 5.34 -23.42
CA ARG A 16 -19.22 6.77 -23.33
C ARG A 16 -18.02 7.17 -24.19
N ARG A 17 -17.11 6.22 -24.46
CA ARG A 17 -15.96 6.37 -25.36
C ARG A 17 -16.26 6.02 -26.83
N GLY A 18 -17.52 5.71 -27.16
CA GLY A 18 -17.93 5.31 -28.51
C GLY A 18 -17.42 3.94 -28.95
N LYS A 19 -16.98 3.09 -28.00
CA LYS A 19 -16.49 1.73 -28.28
C LYS A 19 -17.66 0.73 -28.28
N LYS A 20 -17.55 -0.28 -29.13
CA LYS A 20 -18.54 -1.37 -29.23
C LYS A 20 -18.24 -2.58 -28.34
N THR A 21 -17.02 -2.64 -27.79
CA THR A 21 -16.53 -3.74 -26.95
C THR A 21 -15.80 -3.19 -25.73
N ILE A 22 -15.83 -3.94 -24.64
CA ILE A 22 -15.03 -3.66 -23.45
C ILE A 22 -13.61 -4.16 -23.74
N ALA A 23 -12.60 -3.30 -23.52
CA ALA A 23 -11.20 -3.66 -23.62
C ALA A 23 -10.51 -3.52 -22.26
N GLU A 24 -9.27 -3.98 -22.14
CA GLU A 24 -8.50 -3.96 -20.91
C GLU A 24 -8.36 -2.56 -20.26
N PRO A 25 -8.16 -1.45 -21.02
CA PRO A 25 -8.13 -0.11 -20.42
C PRO A 25 -9.43 0.27 -19.71
N GLU A 26 -10.60 -0.07 -20.28
CA GLU A 26 -11.90 0.20 -19.68
C GLU A 26 -12.11 -0.64 -18.40
N LEU A 27 -11.64 -1.89 -18.39
CA LEU A 27 -11.67 -2.73 -17.18
C LEU A 27 -10.77 -2.16 -16.07
N LYS A 28 -9.53 -1.80 -16.38
CA LYS A 28 -8.59 -1.23 -15.40
C LYS A 28 -9.14 0.05 -14.77
N GLU A 29 -9.64 0.99 -15.57
CA GLU A 29 -10.22 2.24 -15.06
C GLU A 29 -11.49 1.99 -14.23
N SER A 30 -12.27 0.98 -14.60
CA SER A 30 -13.47 0.61 -13.84
C SER A 30 -13.14 -0.04 -12.52
N ILE A 31 -12.05 -0.81 -12.42
CA ILE A 31 -11.52 -1.32 -11.13
C ILE A 31 -11.21 -0.13 -10.20
N GLU A 32 -10.46 0.85 -10.69
CA GLU A 32 -10.14 2.04 -9.91
C GLU A 32 -11.40 2.79 -9.47
N LYS A 33 -12.38 2.95 -10.36
CA LYS A 33 -13.65 3.62 -10.03
C LYS A 33 -14.45 2.86 -8.97
N VAL A 34 -14.50 1.54 -9.03
CA VAL A 34 -15.25 0.71 -8.07
C VAL A 34 -14.56 0.69 -6.71
N ILE A 35 -13.23 0.61 -6.67
CA ILE A 35 -12.46 0.53 -5.41
C ILE A 35 -12.28 1.89 -4.76
N LEU A 36 -11.90 2.92 -5.53
CA LEU A 36 -11.48 4.24 -5.03
C LEU A 36 -12.54 5.31 -5.20
N GLY A 37 -13.58 5.04 -5.97
CA GLY A 37 -14.59 6.01 -6.35
C GLY A 37 -14.25 6.83 -7.61
N PRO A 38 -15.17 7.72 -8.03
CA PRO A 38 -14.98 8.53 -9.24
C PRO A 38 -13.88 9.57 -9.07
N GLU A 39 -13.22 9.92 -10.18
CA GLU A 39 -12.28 11.04 -10.22
C GLU A 39 -12.99 12.37 -9.92
N ARG A 40 -12.34 13.20 -9.09
CA ARG A 40 -12.80 14.56 -8.76
C ARG A 40 -12.05 15.60 -9.59
N LYS A 41 -12.42 15.75 -10.85
CA LYS A 41 -11.78 16.71 -11.77
C LYS A 41 -12.02 18.19 -11.44
N SER A 42 -13.00 18.48 -10.59
CA SER A 42 -13.37 19.87 -10.22
C SER A 42 -12.65 20.42 -8.99
N LYS A 43 -11.88 19.59 -8.28
CA LYS A 43 -11.15 20.04 -7.09
C LYS A 43 -9.86 20.76 -7.53
N VAL A 44 -9.79 22.07 -7.30
CA VAL A 44 -8.58 22.86 -7.52
C VAL A 44 -7.66 22.64 -6.32
N ILE A 45 -6.61 21.85 -6.51
CA ILE A 45 -5.58 21.59 -5.51
C ILE A 45 -4.46 22.62 -5.68
N SER A 46 -4.01 23.22 -4.57
CA SER A 46 -2.88 24.17 -4.62
C SER A 46 -1.58 23.44 -5.01
N ALA A 47 -0.64 24.16 -5.64
CA ALA A 47 0.66 23.58 -5.99
C ALA A 47 1.42 23.03 -4.76
N LYS A 48 1.26 23.68 -3.60
CA LYS A 48 1.83 23.19 -2.32
C LYS A 48 1.21 21.86 -1.92
N GLU A 49 -0.12 21.77 -1.93
CA GLU A 49 -0.85 20.55 -1.57
C GLU A 49 -0.53 19.41 -2.55
N LYS A 50 -0.49 19.71 -3.86
CA LYS A 50 -0.11 18.74 -4.90
C LYS A 50 1.29 18.16 -4.67
N LYS A 51 2.24 19.00 -4.24
CA LYS A 51 3.58 18.55 -3.88
C LYS A 51 3.59 17.64 -2.65
N ILE A 52 2.81 17.98 -1.61
CA ILE A 52 2.68 17.14 -0.41
C ILE A 52 2.12 15.77 -0.78
N ILE A 53 1.03 15.73 -1.56
CA ILE A 53 0.43 14.47 -2.04
C ILE A 53 1.45 13.65 -2.85
N ALA A 54 2.24 14.29 -3.71
CA ALA A 54 3.25 13.59 -4.51
C ALA A 54 4.35 12.95 -3.64
N TYR A 55 4.78 13.60 -2.56
CA TYR A 55 5.71 13.01 -1.60
C TYR A 55 5.05 11.89 -0.80
N HIS A 56 3.79 12.05 -0.41
CA HIS A 56 3.02 11.04 0.31
C HIS A 56 2.91 9.75 -0.50
N GLU A 57 2.37 9.82 -1.71
CA GLU A 57 2.22 8.66 -2.60
C GLU A 57 3.57 8.10 -3.08
N GLY A 58 4.54 8.98 -3.32
CA GLY A 58 5.92 8.61 -3.61
C GLY A 58 6.56 7.82 -2.47
N GLY A 59 6.27 8.19 -1.21
CA GLY A 59 6.73 7.48 -0.03
C GLY A 59 6.19 6.05 0.03
N HIS A 60 4.88 5.87 -0.07
CA HIS A 60 4.24 4.56 -0.10
C HIS A 60 4.80 3.67 -1.21
N SER A 61 4.80 4.19 -2.44
CA SER A 61 5.20 3.43 -3.61
C SER A 61 6.68 3.05 -3.59
N LEU A 62 7.57 3.95 -3.17
CA LEU A 62 9.00 3.65 -3.10
C LEU A 62 9.30 2.59 -2.04
N ILE A 63 8.70 2.67 -0.85
CA ILE A 63 8.90 1.68 0.20
C ILE A 63 8.37 0.32 -0.25
N SER A 64 7.16 0.26 -0.86
CA SER A 64 6.61 -0.97 -1.43
C SER A 64 7.56 -1.61 -2.46
N ALA A 65 8.22 -0.81 -3.29
CA ALA A 65 9.18 -1.28 -4.28
C ALA A 65 10.51 -1.77 -3.70
N MET A 66 10.91 -1.28 -2.52
CA MET A 66 12.20 -1.61 -1.91
C MET A 66 12.13 -2.74 -0.90
N LEU A 67 10.95 -3.07 -0.37
CA LEU A 67 10.79 -4.13 0.63
C LEU A 67 10.40 -5.46 -0.04
N PRO A 68 11.06 -6.57 0.35
CA PRO A 68 10.99 -7.83 -0.40
C PRO A 68 9.64 -8.57 -0.30
N ASN A 69 8.85 -8.31 0.76
CA ASN A 69 7.56 -8.99 0.96
C ASN A 69 6.36 -8.09 0.67
N ALA A 70 6.57 -6.81 0.34
CA ALA A 70 5.49 -5.89 -0.02
C ALA A 70 4.91 -6.23 -1.41
N ASP A 71 3.65 -5.89 -1.60
CA ASP A 71 2.98 -6.12 -2.89
C ASP A 71 3.46 -5.13 -3.95
N PRO A 72 3.71 -5.57 -5.19
CA PRO A 72 4.25 -4.71 -6.24
C PRO A 72 3.27 -3.61 -6.67
N VAL A 73 3.82 -2.43 -6.86
CA VAL A 73 3.08 -1.25 -7.31
C VAL A 73 2.60 -1.44 -8.74
N GLN A 74 1.31 -1.20 -8.97
CA GLN A 74 0.67 -1.23 -10.28
C GLN A 74 0.47 0.17 -10.84
N LYS A 75 0.24 1.17 -9.96
CA LYS A 75 -0.03 2.55 -10.35
C LYS A 75 0.17 3.48 -9.16
N VAL A 76 0.70 4.67 -9.44
CA VAL A 76 0.77 5.78 -8.48
C VAL A 76 0.10 6.99 -9.10
N SER A 77 -0.80 7.66 -8.37
CA SER A 77 -1.51 8.83 -8.90
C SER A 77 -1.75 9.88 -7.82
N ILE A 78 -1.61 11.14 -8.21
CA ILE A 78 -1.95 12.31 -7.39
C ILE A 78 -3.28 12.95 -7.83
N ILE A 79 -4.06 12.24 -8.65
CA ILE A 79 -5.41 12.64 -9.02
C ILE A 79 -6.36 12.19 -7.90
N SER A 80 -7.14 13.14 -7.37
CA SER A 80 -8.09 12.84 -6.30
C SER A 80 -9.21 11.91 -6.75
N ARG A 81 -9.46 10.84 -5.97
CA ARG A 81 -10.59 9.92 -6.14
C ARG A 81 -11.35 9.74 -4.82
N GLY A 82 -12.66 9.77 -4.87
CA GLY A 82 -13.47 9.61 -3.65
C GLY A 82 -13.06 10.61 -2.57
N GLN A 83 -12.56 10.13 -1.43
CA GLN A 83 -12.05 10.96 -0.33
C GLN A 83 -10.51 11.12 -0.36
N ALA A 84 -9.81 10.34 -1.19
CA ALA A 84 -8.35 10.37 -1.26
C ALA A 84 -7.85 11.54 -2.12
N GLY A 85 -6.76 12.18 -1.68
CA GLY A 85 -6.06 13.22 -2.44
C GLY A 85 -5.22 12.66 -3.59
N GLY A 86 -4.65 11.47 -3.40
CA GLY A 86 -3.94 10.64 -4.34
C GLY A 86 -4.14 9.17 -3.98
N TYR A 87 -3.46 8.25 -4.65
CA TYR A 87 -3.48 6.83 -4.30
C TYR A 87 -2.28 6.08 -4.89
N THR A 88 -1.84 5.09 -4.16
CA THR A 88 -0.91 4.07 -4.63
C THR A 88 -1.66 2.73 -4.72
N LEU A 89 -1.78 2.19 -5.92
CA LEU A 89 -2.40 0.90 -6.16
C LEU A 89 -1.33 -0.17 -6.20
N SER A 90 -1.36 -1.08 -5.23
CA SER A 90 -0.53 -2.29 -5.19
C SER A 90 -1.41 -3.52 -5.31
N ALA A 91 -0.93 -4.57 -5.95
CA ALA A 91 -1.65 -5.82 -6.07
C ALA A 91 -0.68 -7.00 -6.02
N PRO A 92 -1.01 -8.08 -5.31
CA PRO A 92 -0.20 -9.28 -5.27
C PRO A 92 -0.09 -9.91 -6.66
N THR A 93 1.05 -10.53 -6.94
CA THR A 93 1.28 -11.25 -8.21
C THR A 93 0.65 -12.64 -8.22
N GLU A 94 0.33 -13.17 -7.04
CA GLU A 94 -0.23 -14.51 -6.84
C GLU A 94 -1.32 -14.47 -5.76
N ASP A 95 -2.28 -15.39 -5.84
CA ASP A 95 -3.30 -15.54 -4.81
C ASP A 95 -2.70 -16.13 -3.52
N LYS A 96 -2.32 -15.26 -2.59
CA LYS A 96 -1.78 -15.66 -1.29
C LYS A 96 -2.91 -15.78 -0.27
N ARG A 97 -3.12 -16.99 0.23
CA ARG A 97 -4.06 -17.24 1.34
C ARG A 97 -3.44 -17.05 2.73
N LEU A 98 -2.12 -17.17 2.82
CA LEU A 98 -1.36 -17.04 4.06
C LEU A 98 -0.39 -15.87 3.95
N HIS A 99 -0.41 -15.01 4.96
CA HIS A 99 0.53 -13.91 5.09
C HIS A 99 1.54 -14.19 6.20
N SER A 100 2.82 -14.03 5.91
CA SER A 100 3.88 -14.20 6.89
C SER A 100 3.99 -12.99 7.82
N LYS A 101 4.69 -13.15 8.96
CA LYS A 101 5.02 -12.02 9.83
C LYS A 101 5.81 -10.95 9.07
N ASN A 102 6.76 -11.34 8.21
CA ASN A 102 7.57 -10.40 7.44
C ASN A 102 6.72 -9.61 6.44
N TYR A 103 5.71 -10.22 5.83
CA TYR A 103 4.75 -9.50 4.99
C TYR A 103 4.07 -8.37 5.78
N PHE A 104 3.57 -8.64 6.99
CA PHE A 104 2.93 -7.62 7.80
C PHE A 104 3.89 -6.53 8.27
N LEU A 105 5.15 -6.87 8.57
CA LEU A 105 6.17 -5.87 8.94
C LEU A 105 6.48 -4.93 7.77
N ASP A 106 6.60 -5.47 6.56
CA ASP A 106 6.83 -4.67 5.36
C ASP A 106 5.60 -3.81 5.02
N GLU A 107 4.38 -4.36 5.13
CA GLU A 107 3.14 -3.60 4.94
C GLU A 107 2.97 -2.46 5.96
N LEU A 108 3.35 -2.68 7.22
CA LEU A 108 3.39 -1.60 8.22
C LEU A 108 4.33 -0.48 7.79
N ALA A 109 5.51 -0.82 7.28
CA ALA A 109 6.46 0.18 6.78
C ALA A 109 5.94 0.92 5.55
N VAL A 110 5.24 0.22 4.64
CA VAL A 110 4.56 0.84 3.49
C VAL A 110 3.51 1.83 3.96
N LEU A 111 2.64 1.45 4.93
CA LEU A 111 1.62 2.34 5.49
C LEU A 111 2.21 3.58 6.17
N MET A 112 3.38 3.45 6.81
CA MET A 112 4.09 4.60 7.41
C MET A 112 4.75 5.50 6.35
N GLY A 113 4.89 5.02 5.11
CA GLY A 113 5.65 5.68 4.04
C GLY A 113 5.19 7.09 3.72
N GLY A 114 3.88 7.31 3.59
CA GLY A 114 3.32 8.64 3.34
C GLY A 114 3.62 9.62 4.47
N HIS A 115 3.34 9.23 5.71
CA HIS A 115 3.61 10.03 6.91
C HIS A 115 5.09 10.42 7.03
N VAL A 116 5.99 9.45 6.89
CA VAL A 116 7.43 9.67 7.01
C VAL A 116 7.95 10.55 5.86
N SER A 117 7.45 10.32 4.65
CA SER A 117 7.81 11.14 3.48
C SER A 117 7.38 12.60 3.65
N GLU A 118 6.15 12.86 4.11
CA GLU A 118 5.72 14.23 4.43
C GLU A 118 6.65 14.87 5.47
N LYS A 119 6.88 14.21 6.60
CA LYS A 119 7.74 14.70 7.69
C LYS A 119 9.15 15.05 7.22
N MET A 120 9.76 14.21 6.37
CA MET A 120 11.14 14.37 5.92
C MET A 120 11.33 15.42 4.83
N PHE A 121 10.39 15.56 3.90
CA PHE A 121 10.58 16.32 2.68
C PHE A 121 9.70 17.57 2.56
N THR A 122 8.67 17.71 3.41
CA THR A 122 7.82 18.91 3.44
C THR A 122 7.97 19.74 4.70
N ASN A 123 8.76 19.25 5.68
CA ASN A 123 8.96 19.85 7.01
C ASN A 123 7.65 20.04 7.81
N ASP A 124 6.61 19.29 7.47
CA ASP A 124 5.31 19.36 8.12
C ASP A 124 4.63 17.99 8.02
N VAL A 125 3.60 17.78 8.83
CA VAL A 125 2.74 16.60 8.78
C VAL A 125 1.32 17.08 8.64
N THR A 126 0.61 16.54 7.64
CA THR A 126 -0.77 16.91 7.39
C THR A 126 -1.77 15.91 8.00
N THR A 127 -3.05 16.11 7.75
CA THR A 127 -4.10 15.12 8.08
C THR A 127 -4.21 13.99 7.05
N GLY A 128 -3.44 14.07 5.94
CA GLY A 128 -3.44 13.07 4.86
C GLY A 128 -3.21 11.64 5.37
N PRO A 129 -2.17 11.40 6.17
CA PRO A 129 -1.82 10.07 6.68
C PRO A 129 -2.82 9.44 7.67
N SER A 130 -3.92 10.11 8.03
CA SER A 130 -4.84 9.62 9.08
C SER A 130 -5.37 8.21 8.84
N ASN A 131 -5.75 7.89 7.62
CA ASN A 131 -6.24 6.55 7.26
C ASN A 131 -5.14 5.49 7.33
N ASP A 132 -3.93 5.83 6.87
CA ASP A 132 -2.79 4.91 6.90
C ASP A 132 -2.34 4.61 8.32
N LEU A 133 -2.33 5.62 9.19
CA LEU A 133 -2.05 5.45 10.62
C LEU A 133 -3.12 4.59 11.31
N GLU A 134 -4.39 4.76 10.96
CA GLU A 134 -5.48 3.91 11.48
C GLU A 134 -5.31 2.46 11.01
N ARG A 135 -5.02 2.24 9.72
CA ARG A 135 -4.77 0.91 9.15
C ARG A 135 -3.54 0.26 9.79
N ALA A 136 -2.44 0.99 9.94
CA ALA A 136 -1.22 0.52 10.58
C ALA A 136 -1.48 0.10 12.03
N THR A 137 -2.19 0.93 12.80
CA THR A 137 -2.55 0.62 14.20
C THR A 137 -3.41 -0.64 14.29
N ARG A 138 -4.42 -0.76 13.44
CA ARG A 138 -5.30 -1.94 13.39
C ARG A 138 -4.54 -3.22 12.99
N MET A 139 -3.63 -3.11 12.02
CA MET A 139 -2.77 -4.22 11.58
C MET A 139 -1.81 -4.65 12.69
N ALA A 140 -1.09 -3.73 13.31
CA ALA A 140 -0.19 -4.01 14.42
C ALA A 140 -0.93 -4.66 15.59
N ARG A 141 -2.12 -4.15 15.94
CA ARG A 141 -2.98 -4.75 16.97
C ARG A 141 -3.40 -6.18 16.61
N ALA A 142 -3.79 -6.44 15.36
CA ALA A 142 -4.12 -7.79 14.90
C ALA A 142 -2.93 -8.74 14.96
N MET A 143 -1.72 -8.28 14.62
CA MET A 143 -0.49 -9.08 14.76
C MET A 143 -0.25 -9.50 16.21
N VAL A 144 -0.47 -8.59 17.16
CA VAL A 144 -0.29 -8.84 18.60
C VAL A 144 -1.42 -9.72 19.15
N THR A 145 -2.69 -9.36 18.89
CA THR A 145 -3.83 -9.95 19.60
C THR A 145 -4.43 -11.19 18.92
N ARG A 146 -4.30 -11.30 17.59
CA ARG A 146 -4.98 -12.36 16.82
C ARG A 146 -4.04 -13.38 16.21
N TYR A 147 -2.86 -12.95 15.75
CA TYR A 147 -1.96 -13.81 14.98
C TYR A 147 -0.80 -14.36 15.79
N GLY A 148 -0.60 -13.88 17.05
CA GLY A 148 0.53 -14.30 17.89
C GLY A 148 1.89 -13.96 17.27
N MET A 149 1.96 -12.86 16.50
CA MET A 149 3.16 -12.44 15.76
C MET A 149 3.99 -11.38 16.51
N SER A 150 3.86 -11.31 17.82
CA SER A 150 4.54 -10.34 18.69
C SER A 150 5.52 -11.03 19.66
N ASN A 151 6.22 -10.24 20.47
CA ASN A 151 7.09 -10.75 21.52
C ASN A 151 6.31 -11.27 22.76
N LEU A 152 4.99 -11.08 22.79
CA LEU A 152 4.13 -11.62 23.85
C LEU A 152 3.85 -13.14 23.70
N GLY A 153 4.41 -13.75 22.67
CA GLY A 153 4.31 -15.17 22.39
C GLY A 153 3.12 -15.58 21.50
N PRO A 154 3.02 -16.88 21.15
CA PRO A 154 2.03 -17.40 20.22
C PRO A 154 0.69 -17.63 20.92
N ARG A 155 0.03 -16.57 21.33
CA ARG A 155 -1.30 -16.59 21.96
C ARG A 155 -2.18 -15.48 21.43
N THR A 156 -3.48 -15.63 21.59
CA THR A 156 -4.48 -14.61 21.27
C THR A 156 -4.94 -13.89 22.54
N PHE A 157 -5.43 -12.66 22.36
CA PHE A 157 -5.95 -11.80 23.44
C PHE A 157 -7.31 -11.25 23.01
N GLY A 158 -8.28 -11.28 23.92
CA GLY A 158 -9.66 -10.85 23.69
C GLY A 158 -10.50 -11.96 23.04
N LYS A 159 -11.71 -12.16 23.53
CA LYS A 159 -12.69 -13.04 22.93
C LYS A 159 -13.54 -12.25 21.95
N LYS A 160 -13.69 -12.74 20.71
CA LYS A 160 -14.80 -12.34 19.85
C LYS A 160 -16.05 -13.04 20.36
N GLU A 161 -16.98 -12.33 20.97
CA GLU A 161 -18.33 -12.84 21.02
C GLU A 161 -18.96 -12.74 19.63
N GLU A 162 -19.17 -13.88 18.99
CA GLU A 162 -20.04 -14.02 17.84
C GLU A 162 -21.50 -13.87 18.30
N MET A 163 -21.92 -12.68 18.68
CA MET A 163 -23.32 -12.36 18.87
C MET A 163 -23.95 -12.08 17.50
N VAL A 164 -24.44 -13.14 16.86
CA VAL A 164 -25.08 -13.15 15.53
C VAL A 164 -26.45 -12.44 15.51
N PHE A 165 -26.96 -11.91 16.62
CA PHE A 165 -28.28 -11.30 16.66
C PHE A 165 -28.30 -9.93 17.36
N LEU A 166 -28.94 -8.97 16.71
CA LEU A 166 -29.35 -7.64 17.21
C LEU A 166 -28.30 -6.52 17.20
N GLY A 167 -27.83 -6.06 16.03
CA GLY A 167 -27.49 -4.63 15.79
C GLY A 167 -26.64 -3.89 16.85
N ARG A 168 -25.99 -4.60 17.79
CA ARG A 168 -25.05 -4.05 18.77
C ARG A 168 -23.64 -4.19 18.24
N GLU A 169 -22.89 -3.11 18.35
CA GLU A 169 -21.45 -3.09 18.12
C GLU A 169 -20.79 -4.27 18.82
N ILE A 170 -19.94 -5.01 18.08
CA ILE A 170 -19.14 -6.12 18.61
C ILE A 170 -18.15 -5.52 19.60
N SER A 171 -18.48 -5.52 20.89
CA SER A 171 -17.50 -5.17 21.92
C SER A 171 -16.54 -6.36 22.09
N GLU A 172 -15.26 -6.14 21.82
CA GLU A 172 -14.23 -7.11 22.22
C GLU A 172 -14.22 -7.16 23.75
N GLU A 173 -14.68 -8.27 24.34
CA GLU A 173 -14.61 -8.45 25.78
C GLU A 173 -13.15 -8.70 26.18
N LYS A 174 -12.62 -7.85 27.07
CA LYS A 174 -11.26 -8.02 27.61
C LYS A 174 -11.23 -9.27 28.48
N ASP A 175 -10.51 -10.31 28.04
CA ASP A 175 -10.27 -11.53 28.80
C ASP A 175 -8.87 -11.56 29.45
N TYR A 176 -8.24 -10.37 29.62
CA TYR A 176 -6.88 -10.21 30.13
C TYR A 176 -6.77 -9.04 31.11
N SER A 177 -5.74 -9.12 31.98
CA SER A 177 -5.46 -8.12 33.00
C SER A 177 -5.00 -6.76 32.44
N GLU A 178 -5.07 -5.69 33.23
CA GLU A 178 -4.55 -4.37 32.84
C GLU A 178 -3.03 -4.42 32.53
N HIS A 179 -2.26 -5.21 33.24
CA HIS A 179 -0.84 -5.42 32.92
C HIS A 179 -0.64 -6.03 31.53
N THR A 180 -1.49 -6.94 31.11
CA THR A 180 -1.48 -7.50 29.74
C THR A 180 -1.93 -6.45 28.72
N ALA A 181 -2.90 -5.58 29.05
CA ALA A 181 -3.31 -4.48 28.19
C ALA A 181 -2.15 -3.51 27.92
N GLU A 182 -1.41 -3.11 28.96
CA GLU A 182 -0.21 -2.29 28.84
C GLU A 182 0.87 -2.95 27.96
N ALA A 183 1.07 -4.28 28.12
CA ALA A 183 2.01 -5.02 27.30
C ALA A 183 1.59 -5.06 25.83
N ILE A 184 0.29 -5.24 25.55
CA ILE A 184 -0.27 -5.19 24.17
C ILE A 184 -0.02 -3.80 23.56
N ASP A 185 -0.35 -2.72 24.28
CA ASP A 185 -0.18 -1.35 23.77
C ASP A 185 1.30 -1.01 23.54
N SER A 186 2.19 -1.52 24.41
CA SER A 186 3.65 -1.39 24.26
C SER A 186 4.16 -2.09 22.99
N GLU A 187 3.68 -3.32 22.71
CA GLU A 187 4.04 -4.08 21.51
C GLU A 187 3.49 -3.46 20.23
N VAL A 188 2.24 -2.99 20.22
CA VAL A 188 1.67 -2.25 19.10
C VAL A 188 2.51 -1.01 18.79
N SER A 189 2.84 -0.23 19.82
CA SER A 189 3.68 0.98 19.68
C SER A 189 5.09 0.65 19.20
N ARG A 190 5.66 -0.49 19.62
CA ARG A 190 6.97 -0.96 19.14
C ARG A 190 6.93 -1.28 17.66
N LEU A 191 5.95 -2.08 17.21
CA LEU A 191 5.79 -2.46 15.80
C LEU A 191 5.65 -1.23 14.88
N ILE A 192 4.86 -0.24 15.29
CA ILE A 192 4.68 1.00 14.52
C ILE A 192 5.99 1.80 14.47
N ARG A 193 6.71 1.94 15.59
CA ARG A 193 8.01 2.65 15.60
C ARG A 193 9.07 1.95 14.74
N GLU A 194 9.11 0.63 14.74
CA GLU A 194 10.02 -0.15 13.89
C GLU A 194 9.68 0.02 12.40
N ALA A 195 8.39 0.06 12.07
CA ALA A 195 7.90 0.34 10.74
C ALA A 195 8.26 1.77 10.29
N GLU A 196 8.07 2.79 11.17
CA GLU A 196 8.48 4.18 10.92
C GLU A 196 10.00 4.27 10.67
N ALA A 197 10.82 3.61 11.49
CA ALA A 197 12.28 3.60 11.35
C ALA A 197 12.71 2.91 10.03
N THR A 198 12.05 1.82 9.64
CA THR A 198 12.30 1.14 8.37
C THR A 198 11.95 2.03 7.18
N ALA A 199 10.81 2.72 7.24
CA ALA A 199 10.39 3.68 6.23
C ALA A 199 11.38 4.84 6.12
N GLU A 200 11.79 5.43 7.26
CA GLU A 200 12.74 6.54 7.30
C GLU A 200 14.10 6.16 6.71
N LYS A 201 14.63 4.99 7.08
CA LYS A 201 15.88 4.46 6.54
C LYS A 201 15.80 4.30 5.03
N THR A 202 14.75 3.64 4.53
CA THR A 202 14.54 3.36 3.11
C THR A 202 14.44 4.66 2.30
N LEU A 203 13.67 5.64 2.78
CA LEU A 203 13.52 6.93 2.11
C LEU A 203 14.81 7.77 2.12
N LYS A 204 15.60 7.70 3.19
CA LYS A 204 16.92 8.34 3.25
C LYS A 204 17.89 7.75 2.25
N GLU A 205 17.98 6.42 2.18
CA GLU A 205 18.89 5.71 1.29
C GLU A 205 18.51 5.88 -0.19
N LYS A 206 17.24 6.06 -0.48
CA LYS A 206 16.69 6.16 -1.85
C LYS A 206 16.15 7.55 -2.20
N LYS A 207 16.62 8.58 -1.51
CA LYS A 207 16.17 9.97 -1.69
C LYS A 207 16.16 10.42 -3.15
N ASP A 208 17.23 10.13 -3.90
CA ASP A 208 17.34 10.54 -5.30
C ASP A 208 16.27 9.90 -6.20
N ILE A 209 15.85 8.68 -5.86
CA ILE A 209 14.78 7.98 -6.58
C ILE A 209 13.44 8.62 -6.22
N LEU A 210 13.20 8.92 -4.93
CA LEU A 210 11.99 9.60 -4.49
C LEU A 210 11.82 10.96 -5.17
N GLU A 211 12.88 11.77 -5.25
CA GLU A 211 12.85 13.08 -5.90
C GLU A 211 12.49 12.97 -7.40
N LYS A 212 13.03 11.96 -8.09
CA LYS A 212 12.67 11.69 -9.50
C LYS A 212 11.22 11.28 -9.63
N LEU A 213 10.74 10.39 -8.75
CA LEU A 213 9.37 9.92 -8.72
C LEU A 213 8.38 11.07 -8.47
N VAL A 214 8.67 11.92 -7.48
CA VAL A 214 7.87 13.11 -7.16
C VAL A 214 7.82 14.07 -8.34
N LYS A 215 8.96 14.32 -9.00
CA LYS A 215 9.01 15.19 -10.18
C LYS A 215 8.12 14.64 -11.30
N GLU A 216 8.22 13.35 -11.59
CA GLU A 216 7.40 12.69 -12.62
C GLU A 216 5.90 12.74 -12.27
N LEU A 217 5.54 12.52 -10.98
CA LEU A 217 4.17 12.64 -10.50
C LEU A 217 3.62 14.06 -10.65
N LEU A 218 4.44 15.09 -10.40
CA LEU A 218 4.01 16.46 -10.58
C LEU A 218 3.80 16.84 -12.05
N GLU A 219 4.57 16.25 -12.98
CA GLU A 219 4.46 16.46 -14.41
C GLU A 219 3.32 15.66 -15.05
N LYS A 220 3.21 14.36 -14.76
CA LYS A 220 2.26 13.43 -15.41
C LYS A 220 1.01 13.15 -14.61
N GLU A 221 0.97 13.50 -13.33
CA GLU A 221 -0.09 13.22 -12.35
C GLU A 221 -0.34 11.73 -12.07
N THR A 222 0.10 10.85 -12.96
CA THR A 222 -0.07 9.41 -12.86
C THR A 222 1.13 8.69 -13.47
N ILE A 223 1.61 7.65 -12.78
CA ILE A 223 2.70 6.78 -13.23
C ILE A 223 2.17 5.35 -13.22
N GLU A 224 2.17 4.70 -14.36
CA GLU A 224 1.80 3.30 -14.53
C GLU A 224 2.98 2.39 -14.18
N LYS A 225 2.71 1.10 -13.96
CA LYS A 225 3.66 0.08 -13.50
C LYS A 225 4.98 0.06 -14.24
N GLU A 226 4.93 0.09 -15.58
CA GLU A 226 6.11 -0.02 -16.42
C GLU A 226 7.06 1.17 -16.25
N ASP A 227 6.50 2.38 -16.22
CA ASP A 227 7.29 3.61 -16.01
C ASP A 227 7.78 3.71 -14.57
N PHE A 228 6.97 3.30 -13.60
CA PHE A 228 7.36 3.21 -12.20
C PHE A 228 8.56 2.25 -12.01
N ASN A 229 8.49 1.04 -12.55
CA ASN A 229 9.56 0.06 -12.45
C ASN A 229 10.88 0.55 -13.07
N LYS A 230 10.81 1.28 -14.20
CA LYS A 230 11.99 1.91 -14.81
C LYS A 230 12.62 2.98 -13.89
N LEU A 231 11.77 3.81 -13.27
CA LEU A 231 12.23 4.89 -12.36
C LEU A 231 12.92 4.32 -11.12
N VAL A 232 12.38 3.25 -10.52
CA VAL A 232 12.95 2.62 -9.33
C VAL A 232 14.03 1.58 -9.63
N GLY A 233 14.24 1.22 -10.91
CA GLY A 233 15.32 0.33 -11.36
C GLY A 233 15.01 -1.17 -11.21
N ILE A 234 13.76 -1.57 -10.98
CA ILE A 234 13.37 -2.98 -10.79
C ILE A 234 13.57 -3.81 -12.08
N GLU A 235 13.25 -3.26 -13.25
CA GLU A 235 13.43 -3.99 -14.53
C GLU A 235 14.90 -4.36 -14.83
N ILE A 236 15.84 -3.54 -14.36
CA ILE A 236 17.28 -3.81 -14.56
C ILE A 236 17.70 -4.98 -13.68
N ALA A 237 17.18 -5.09 -12.46
CA ALA A 237 17.46 -6.19 -11.56
C ALA A 237 16.91 -7.52 -12.11
N GLN A 238 15.65 -7.57 -12.53
CA GLN A 238 15.02 -8.77 -13.09
C GLN A 238 15.72 -9.26 -14.36
N LYS A 239 16.05 -8.36 -15.29
CA LYS A 239 16.81 -8.73 -16.50
C LYS A 239 18.24 -9.25 -16.22
N ASN A 240 18.84 -8.78 -15.12
CA ASN A 240 20.16 -9.28 -14.71
C ASN A 240 20.04 -10.66 -14.05
N GLU A 241 19.02 -10.90 -13.21
CA GLU A 241 18.73 -12.20 -12.61
C GLU A 241 18.41 -13.26 -13.69
N GLU A 242 17.55 -12.95 -14.65
CA GLU A 242 17.27 -13.84 -15.79
C GLU A 242 18.52 -14.15 -16.63
N LYS A 243 19.41 -13.17 -16.85
CA LYS A 243 20.66 -13.40 -17.55
C LYS A 243 21.62 -14.30 -16.77
N ILE A 244 21.67 -14.16 -15.45
CA ILE A 244 22.50 -15.00 -14.58
C ILE A 244 21.94 -16.43 -14.56
N GLU A 245 20.63 -16.60 -14.40
CA GLU A 245 20.00 -17.93 -14.46
C GLU A 245 20.18 -18.63 -15.79
N ARG A 246 20.08 -17.92 -16.92
CA ARG A 246 20.31 -18.47 -18.24
C ARG A 246 21.78 -18.91 -18.43
N LYS A 247 22.74 -18.17 -17.85
CA LYS A 247 24.14 -18.57 -17.84
C LYS A 247 24.38 -19.84 -17.03
N ILE A 248 23.84 -19.92 -15.81
CA ILE A 248 23.97 -21.10 -14.94
C ILE A 248 23.36 -22.33 -15.60
N LYS A 249 22.11 -22.22 -16.15
CA LYS A 249 21.47 -23.34 -16.88
C LYS A 249 22.18 -23.71 -18.21
N GLY A 250 22.90 -22.79 -18.81
CA GLY A 250 23.72 -23.05 -19.99
C GLY A 250 25.02 -23.83 -19.69
N GLU A 251 25.62 -23.56 -18.53
CA GLU A 251 26.81 -24.25 -18.06
C GLU A 251 26.53 -25.67 -17.53
N GLU A 252 25.33 -25.94 -16.99
CA GLU A 252 24.89 -27.28 -16.58
C GLU A 252 24.57 -28.21 -17.77
N LYS A 253 24.30 -27.68 -18.97
CA LYS A 253 24.03 -28.47 -20.17
C LYS A 253 25.32 -28.85 -20.94
N LEU A 254 26.47 -28.34 -20.52
CA LEU A 254 27.79 -28.58 -21.13
C LEU A 254 28.69 -29.51 -20.30
N LYS A 255 28.15 -30.09 -19.22
CA LYS A 255 28.74 -31.16 -18.41
C LYS A 255 27.95 -32.44 -18.56
#